data_b68d93735f075d2213e70d593d252c6b
#
_entry.id   b68d93735f075d2213e70d593d252c6b
#
_cell.length_a   1.000
_cell.length_b   1.000
_cell.length_c   1.000
_cell.angle_alpha   90.00
_cell.angle_beta   90.00
_cell.angle_gamma   90.00
#
_symmetry.space_group_name_H-M   'P 1'
#
loop_
_entity.id
_entity.type
_entity.pdbx_description
1 polymer ?
#
loop_
_entity_poly.entity_id
_entity_poly.type
_entity_poly.pdbx_seq_one_letter_code
_entity_poly.pdbx_strand_id
1 'polypeptide(L)'
;MATVSPVNLPSRVTGILGNAALDRFDAIIIGSGAGGSIAARTLALVGGKNVLVLEHGPNYFPGLDDPSPDMPRPLFSNDELKHAIRHFIEQDALVEPRTFRESESSEARVAPDVNVLPKTVGGGAVHADMKYPRFNAVDFYLATELDRKGMRYEGASFADWPVSYEELEPYYEEAERISGVQGLAGSDPFASPRRHGYPMPPGVPMYVAEVLSRGAQARGYTPFPYPGAQNSRFYRGRPPCNDCGFCSGYGCPNNSKGSPAVTALRDALLSGRCQVRYNCHVTRLLHDGGRRITGVEYVDDTGARHEVRADVYLLAASAIESARLCLASAAGGLGNGSGLVGRFLMFHTQNLAVG
;
A
#
# COMPACT_ATOMS: atom_id res chain seq x y z
N MET A 1 -6.42 -8.93 40.40
CA MET A 1 -6.62 -8.79 38.95
C MET A 1 -6.01 -7.48 38.56
N ALA A 2 -4.86 -7.49 37.88
CA ALA A 2 -4.26 -6.28 37.36
C ALA A 2 -5.18 -5.78 36.24
N THR A 3 -5.69 -4.56 36.38
CA THR A 3 -6.42 -3.89 35.32
C THR A 3 -5.42 -3.65 34.18
N VAL A 4 -5.55 -4.42 33.12
CA VAL A 4 -4.83 -4.16 31.88
C VAL A 4 -5.21 -2.73 31.46
N SER A 5 -4.24 -1.83 31.41
CA SER A 5 -4.48 -0.49 30.87
C SER A 5 -5.16 -0.62 29.51
N PRO A 6 -6.21 0.16 29.24
CA PRO A 6 -6.87 0.06 27.94
C PRO A 6 -5.83 0.30 26.85
N VAL A 7 -5.74 -0.65 25.92
CA VAL A 7 -4.92 -0.47 24.72
C VAL A 7 -5.39 0.83 24.10
N ASN A 8 -4.47 1.76 23.86
CA ASN A 8 -4.75 3.03 23.18
C ASN A 8 -5.14 2.71 21.73
N LEU A 9 -6.40 2.41 21.54
CA LEU A 9 -6.96 2.25 20.20
C LEU A 9 -7.04 3.60 19.52
N PRO A 10 -6.82 3.66 18.22
CA PRO A 10 -7.03 4.89 17.48
C PRO A 10 -8.49 5.30 17.57
N SER A 11 -8.72 6.60 17.54
CA SER A 11 -10.08 7.15 17.51
C SER A 11 -10.86 6.57 16.32
N ARG A 12 -12.07 6.13 16.57
CA ARG A 12 -13.03 5.75 15.52
C ARG A 12 -13.79 6.97 14.99
N VAL A 13 -13.58 8.14 15.56
CA VAL A 13 -14.20 9.38 15.10
C VAL A 13 -13.51 9.83 13.84
N THR A 14 -14.27 10.30 12.87
CA THR A 14 -13.75 10.96 11.66
C THR A 14 -12.84 12.11 12.07
N GLY A 15 -11.64 12.13 11.51
CA GLY A 15 -10.66 13.17 11.82
C GLY A 15 -9.95 13.67 10.56
N ILE A 16 -9.24 14.78 10.77
CA ILE A 16 -8.50 15.48 9.72
C ILE A 16 -7.03 15.51 10.11
N LEU A 17 -6.15 15.20 9.14
CA LEU A 17 -4.72 15.46 9.20
C LEU A 17 -4.36 16.52 8.17
N GLY A 18 -3.34 17.30 8.47
CA GLY A 18 -2.83 18.36 7.60
C GLY A 18 -3.64 19.64 7.67
N ASN A 19 -3.69 20.36 6.57
CA ASN A 19 -4.31 21.70 6.56
C ASN A 19 -5.84 21.61 6.56
N ALA A 20 -6.42 21.71 7.76
CA ALA A 20 -7.87 21.70 7.96
C ALA A 20 -8.61 22.91 7.36
N ALA A 21 -7.90 24.00 7.02
CA ALA A 21 -8.49 25.18 6.40
C ALA A 21 -8.70 25.03 4.89
N LEU A 22 -8.23 23.96 4.27
CA LEU A 22 -8.51 23.69 2.85
C LEU A 22 -9.97 23.32 2.67
N ASP A 23 -10.69 24.11 1.89
CA ASP A 23 -12.11 23.92 1.54
C ASP A 23 -12.32 23.68 0.04
N ARG A 24 -11.29 23.93 -0.77
CA ARG A 24 -11.28 23.71 -2.22
C ARG A 24 -10.08 22.87 -2.62
N PHE A 25 -10.33 21.83 -3.41
CA PHE A 25 -9.34 20.86 -3.83
C PHE A 25 -9.21 20.80 -5.34
N ASP A 26 -7.97 20.76 -5.83
CA ASP A 26 -7.66 20.47 -7.24
C ASP A 26 -7.81 18.97 -7.53
N ALA A 27 -7.48 18.12 -6.53
CA ALA A 27 -7.57 16.68 -6.66
C ALA A 27 -8.14 16.01 -5.41
N ILE A 28 -8.92 14.95 -5.61
CA ILE A 28 -9.37 14.02 -4.57
C ILE A 28 -8.76 12.66 -4.85
N ILE A 29 -8.13 12.07 -3.83
CA ILE A 29 -7.52 10.74 -3.87
C ILE A 29 -8.31 9.83 -2.93
N ILE A 30 -8.74 8.68 -3.43
CA ILE A 30 -9.50 7.69 -2.67
C ILE A 30 -8.55 6.58 -2.25
N GLY A 31 -8.26 6.52 -0.95
CA GLY A 31 -7.28 5.62 -0.33
C GLY A 31 -5.91 6.26 -0.11
N SER A 32 -5.36 6.07 1.09
CA SER A 32 -4.05 6.58 1.52
C SER A 32 -2.93 5.53 1.48
N GLY A 33 -3.15 4.41 0.81
CA GLY A 33 -2.15 3.36 0.62
C GLY A 33 -0.94 3.81 -0.23
N ALA A 34 -0.11 2.87 -0.68
CA ALA A 34 1.12 3.18 -1.40
C ALA A 34 0.90 4.10 -2.61
N GLY A 35 -0.04 3.76 -3.49
CA GLY A 35 -0.35 4.56 -4.69
C GLY A 35 -0.91 5.93 -4.34
N GLY A 36 -1.91 5.99 -3.43
CA GLY A 36 -2.55 7.24 -3.05
C GLY A 36 -1.60 8.21 -2.33
N SER A 37 -0.74 7.69 -1.48
CA SER A 37 0.25 8.53 -0.76
C SER A 37 1.31 9.12 -1.69
N ILE A 38 1.80 8.34 -2.67
CA ILE A 38 2.76 8.85 -3.68
C ILE A 38 2.07 9.89 -4.57
N ALA A 39 0.82 9.64 -4.98
CA ALA A 39 0.04 10.62 -5.76
C ALA A 39 -0.20 11.91 -4.96
N ALA A 40 -0.57 11.80 -3.67
CA ALA A 40 -0.74 12.96 -2.79
C ALA A 40 0.55 13.77 -2.67
N ARG A 41 1.68 13.11 -2.44
CA ARG A 41 3.00 13.75 -2.40
C ARG A 41 3.33 14.47 -3.71
N THR A 42 3.14 13.79 -4.82
CA THR A 42 3.47 14.34 -6.13
C THR A 42 2.62 15.56 -6.45
N LEU A 43 1.33 15.49 -6.22
CA LEU A 43 0.41 16.61 -6.50
C LEU A 43 0.59 17.76 -5.52
N ALA A 44 0.66 17.49 -4.22
CA ALA A 44 0.72 18.54 -3.20
C ALA A 44 2.13 19.15 -3.10
N LEU A 45 3.17 18.32 -2.90
CA LEU A 45 4.52 18.81 -2.65
C LEU A 45 5.23 19.26 -3.94
N VAL A 46 5.12 18.49 -5.02
CA VAL A 46 5.83 18.79 -6.27
C VAL A 46 4.97 19.66 -7.19
N GLY A 47 3.68 19.33 -7.34
CA GLY A 47 2.76 20.03 -8.23
C GLY A 47 2.10 21.28 -7.65
N GLY A 48 2.26 21.55 -6.34
CA GLY A 48 1.67 22.70 -5.67
C GLY A 48 0.13 22.72 -5.65
N LYS A 49 -0.51 21.54 -5.79
CA LYS A 49 -1.97 21.38 -5.84
C LYS A 49 -2.56 21.17 -4.46
N ASN A 50 -3.77 21.65 -4.25
CA ASN A 50 -4.54 21.34 -3.05
C ASN A 50 -5.19 19.97 -3.19
N VAL A 51 -4.84 19.04 -2.30
CA VAL A 51 -5.20 17.63 -2.38
C VAL A 51 -6.02 17.21 -1.17
N LEU A 52 -7.13 16.51 -1.41
CA LEU A 52 -7.87 15.78 -0.39
C LEU A 52 -7.61 14.28 -0.57
N VAL A 53 -7.24 13.60 0.51
CA VAL A 53 -7.21 12.14 0.57
C VAL A 53 -8.35 11.67 1.47
N LEU A 54 -9.17 10.74 0.97
CA LEU A 54 -10.23 10.09 1.73
C LEU A 54 -9.78 8.68 2.10
N GLU A 55 -9.66 8.40 3.40
CA GLU A 55 -9.21 7.11 3.93
C GLU A 55 -10.30 6.47 4.78
N HIS A 56 -10.57 5.19 4.51
CA HIS A 56 -11.59 4.45 5.24
C HIS A 56 -11.14 4.08 6.66
N GLY A 57 -9.88 3.80 6.86
CA GLY A 57 -9.33 3.32 8.13
C GLY A 57 -8.97 4.42 9.12
N PRO A 58 -8.74 4.04 10.39
CA PRO A 58 -8.30 4.95 11.44
C PRO A 58 -6.84 5.38 11.27
N ASN A 59 -6.48 6.42 12.02
CA ASN A 59 -5.10 6.90 12.09
C ASN A 59 -4.37 6.32 13.31
N TYR A 60 -3.34 5.50 13.06
CA TYR A 60 -2.43 4.97 14.08
C TYR A 60 -1.18 5.83 14.33
N PHE A 61 -1.10 6.99 13.70
CA PHE A 61 0.07 7.86 13.74
C PHE A 61 -0.33 9.27 14.24
N PRO A 62 -0.63 9.45 15.53
CA PRO A 62 -0.97 10.76 16.07
C PRO A 62 0.19 11.74 15.84
N GLY A 63 -0.12 12.97 15.42
CA GLY A 63 0.89 13.98 15.08
C GLY A 63 1.62 13.72 13.76
N LEU A 64 1.06 12.93 12.84
CA LEU A 64 1.68 12.66 11.54
C LEU A 64 1.95 13.91 10.71
N ASP A 65 1.13 14.95 10.89
CA ASP A 65 1.19 16.25 10.25
C ASP A 65 1.97 17.31 11.08
N ASP A 66 2.53 16.91 12.21
CA ASP A 66 3.39 17.79 13.01
C ASP A 66 4.71 18.03 12.26
N PRO A 67 5.10 19.31 12.04
CA PRO A 67 6.35 19.67 11.40
C PRO A 67 7.59 19.42 12.28
N SER A 68 7.42 18.98 13.53
CA SER A 68 8.54 18.58 14.39
C SER A 68 9.53 17.67 13.65
N PRO A 69 10.84 17.85 13.83
CA PRO A 69 11.84 16.96 13.26
C PRO A 69 11.71 15.52 13.77
N ASP A 70 11.13 15.34 14.95
CA ASP A 70 10.87 14.03 15.50
C ASP A 70 9.67 13.37 14.84
N MET A 71 9.86 12.12 14.46
CA MET A 71 8.74 11.33 13.92
C MET A 71 7.69 11.05 14.99
N PRO A 72 6.40 11.13 14.65
CA PRO A 72 5.34 10.83 15.60
C PRO A 72 5.48 9.41 16.14
N ARG A 73 5.17 9.24 17.43
CA ARG A 73 5.16 7.90 18.04
C ARG A 73 3.89 7.16 17.59
N PRO A 74 4.01 6.05 16.85
CA PRO A 74 2.85 5.30 16.41
C PRO A 74 2.18 4.55 17.58
N LEU A 75 0.90 4.24 17.44
CA LEU A 75 0.12 3.51 18.44
C LEU A 75 0.37 1.99 18.44
N PHE A 76 1.51 1.55 17.93
CA PHE A 76 1.90 0.14 17.92
C PHE A 76 2.81 -0.18 19.08
N SER A 77 2.52 -1.24 19.82
CA SER A 77 3.41 -1.72 20.86
C SER A 77 4.53 -2.61 20.31
N ASN A 78 5.57 -2.79 21.11
CA ASN A 78 6.70 -3.65 20.79
C ASN A 78 6.96 -4.68 21.90
N ASP A 79 5.90 -5.21 22.47
CA ASP A 79 5.87 -6.19 23.53
C ASP A 79 4.98 -7.39 23.14
N GLU A 80 4.77 -8.31 24.06
CA GLU A 80 3.94 -9.51 23.89
C GLU A 80 2.49 -9.20 23.52
N LEU A 81 1.97 -8.02 23.89
CA LEU A 81 0.61 -7.60 23.50
C LEU A 81 0.49 -7.39 21.99
N LYS A 82 1.60 -7.23 21.29
CA LYS A 82 1.62 -7.08 19.83
C LYS A 82 0.94 -8.25 19.12
N HIS A 83 1.05 -9.45 19.64
CA HIS A 83 0.34 -10.62 19.12
C HIS A 83 -1.18 -10.49 19.27
N ALA A 84 -1.66 -9.97 20.41
CA ALA A 84 -3.08 -9.81 20.67
C ALA A 84 -3.74 -8.75 19.81
N ILE A 85 -2.96 -7.75 19.33
CA ILE A 85 -3.46 -6.62 18.54
C ILE A 85 -3.14 -6.71 17.05
N ARG A 86 -2.67 -7.85 16.59
CA ARG A 86 -2.26 -8.07 15.20
C ARG A 86 -3.32 -7.63 14.19
N HIS A 87 -4.58 -7.89 14.50
CA HIS A 87 -5.70 -7.68 13.60
C HIS A 87 -6.34 -6.29 13.69
N PHE A 88 -5.80 -5.36 14.47
CA PHE A 88 -6.41 -4.02 14.61
C PHE A 88 -6.45 -3.22 13.32
N ILE A 89 -5.51 -3.45 12.43
CA ILE A 89 -5.44 -2.78 11.13
C ILE A 89 -6.12 -3.60 10.03
N GLU A 90 -6.61 -4.78 10.37
CA GLU A 90 -7.33 -5.65 9.45
C GLU A 90 -8.83 -5.34 9.49
N GLN A 91 -9.50 -5.63 8.41
CA GLN A 91 -10.94 -5.47 8.30
C GLN A 91 -11.66 -6.49 9.19
N ASP A 92 -12.70 -6.03 9.90
CA ASP A 92 -13.59 -6.93 10.63
C ASP A 92 -14.54 -7.62 9.65
N ALA A 93 -14.32 -8.91 9.43
CA ALA A 93 -15.11 -9.72 8.52
C ALA A 93 -16.60 -9.87 8.94
N LEU A 94 -16.92 -9.62 10.21
CA LEU A 94 -18.31 -9.63 10.68
C LEU A 94 -19.06 -8.35 10.30
N VAL A 95 -18.33 -7.21 10.26
CA VAL A 95 -18.90 -5.91 9.91
C VAL A 95 -18.87 -5.68 8.41
N GLU A 96 -17.80 -6.10 7.76
CA GLU A 96 -17.56 -5.94 6.32
C GLU A 96 -17.21 -7.31 5.71
N PRO A 97 -18.17 -8.23 5.58
CA PRO A 97 -17.89 -9.58 5.09
C PRO A 97 -17.38 -9.54 3.66
N ARG A 98 -16.32 -10.30 3.40
CA ARG A 98 -15.85 -10.56 2.04
C ARG A 98 -16.50 -11.83 1.53
N THR A 99 -16.91 -11.79 0.29
CA THR A 99 -17.48 -12.94 -0.39
C THR A 99 -16.69 -13.26 -1.65
N PHE A 100 -16.67 -14.51 -2.03
CA PHE A 100 -16.14 -14.95 -3.31
C PHE A 100 -17.12 -15.88 -4.02
N ARG A 101 -16.94 -16.02 -5.31
CA ARG A 101 -17.63 -16.99 -6.16
C ARG A 101 -16.60 -17.78 -6.95
N GLU A 102 -16.79 -19.06 -7.10
CA GLU A 102 -15.94 -19.91 -7.95
C GLU A 102 -16.17 -19.63 -9.44
N SER A 103 -17.40 -19.24 -9.79
CA SER A 103 -17.81 -18.89 -11.14
C SER A 103 -18.91 -17.82 -11.08
N GLU A 104 -19.25 -17.23 -12.22
CA GLU A 104 -20.32 -16.25 -12.34
C GLU A 104 -21.69 -16.78 -11.90
N SER A 105 -21.94 -18.09 -12.12
CA SER A 105 -23.18 -18.77 -11.74
C SER A 105 -23.18 -19.32 -10.31
N SER A 106 -22.05 -19.33 -9.61
CA SER A 106 -21.97 -19.86 -8.26
C SER A 106 -22.57 -18.91 -7.24
N GLU A 107 -23.11 -19.47 -6.17
CA GLU A 107 -23.53 -18.70 -5.01
C GLU A 107 -22.33 -18.05 -4.31
N ALA A 108 -22.52 -16.81 -3.85
CA ALA A 108 -21.49 -16.11 -3.10
C ALA A 108 -21.28 -16.72 -1.71
N ARG A 109 -20.04 -17.05 -1.36
CA ARG A 109 -19.66 -17.59 -0.05
C ARG A 109 -18.86 -16.56 0.73
N VAL A 110 -19.07 -16.49 2.03
CA VAL A 110 -18.25 -15.66 2.92
C VAL A 110 -16.88 -16.32 3.10
N ALA A 111 -15.83 -15.52 2.94
CA ALA A 111 -14.44 -15.95 3.11
C ALA A 111 -13.72 -15.01 4.11
N PRO A 112 -13.93 -15.20 5.42
CA PRO A 112 -13.43 -14.28 6.43
C PRO A 112 -11.91 -14.20 6.49
N ASP A 113 -11.21 -15.28 6.14
CA ASP A 113 -9.75 -15.37 6.20
C ASP A 113 -9.05 -15.08 4.87
N VAL A 114 -9.83 -14.86 3.80
CA VAL A 114 -9.31 -14.61 2.46
C VAL A 114 -9.63 -13.16 2.08
N ASN A 115 -8.64 -12.47 1.52
CA ASN A 115 -8.80 -11.10 1.04
C ASN A 115 -9.16 -10.09 2.16
N VAL A 116 -8.66 -10.30 3.36
CA VAL A 116 -8.73 -9.28 4.40
C VAL A 116 -7.95 -8.07 3.93
N LEU A 117 -8.65 -6.95 3.76
CA LEU A 117 -8.06 -5.68 3.35
C LEU A 117 -7.86 -4.82 4.58
N PRO A 118 -6.60 -4.55 4.95
CA PRO A 118 -6.34 -3.65 6.07
C PRO A 118 -6.81 -2.25 5.72
N LYS A 119 -7.50 -1.63 6.66
CA LYS A 119 -7.95 -0.24 6.57
C LYS A 119 -7.26 0.59 7.63
N THR A 120 -6.43 1.49 7.20
CA THR A 120 -5.66 2.40 8.06
C THR A 120 -5.04 3.50 7.21
N VAL A 121 -4.78 4.66 7.82
CA VAL A 121 -3.94 5.68 7.20
C VAL A 121 -2.59 5.06 6.82
N GLY A 122 -2.22 5.14 5.54
CA GLY A 122 -1.06 4.47 4.95
C GLY A 122 -1.33 3.11 4.30
N GLY A 123 -2.56 2.59 4.44
CA GLY A 123 -3.00 1.35 3.80
C GLY A 123 -2.27 0.08 4.26
N GLY A 124 -2.41 -1.00 3.51
CA GLY A 124 -1.86 -2.32 3.82
C GLY A 124 -0.35 -2.37 4.03
N ALA A 125 0.40 -1.44 3.48
CA ALA A 125 1.84 -1.36 3.67
C ALA A 125 2.25 -1.03 5.12
N VAL A 126 1.33 -0.54 5.96
CA VAL A 126 1.60 -0.30 7.39
C VAL A 126 1.91 -1.60 8.12
N HIS A 127 1.21 -2.67 7.80
CA HIS A 127 1.40 -3.98 8.43
C HIS A 127 2.18 -4.99 7.56
N ALA A 128 2.42 -4.70 6.30
CA ALA A 128 3.24 -5.53 5.43
C ALA A 128 4.70 -5.51 5.89
N ASP A 129 5.46 -6.52 5.48
CA ASP A 129 6.90 -6.62 5.77
C ASP A 129 7.78 -5.73 4.88
N MET A 130 7.16 -4.93 4.03
CA MET A 130 7.80 -3.94 3.15
C MET A 130 8.93 -4.50 2.28
N LYS A 131 8.76 -5.70 1.77
CA LYS A 131 9.60 -6.22 0.68
C LYS A 131 9.45 -5.30 -0.53
N TYR A 132 10.56 -5.00 -1.18
CA TYR A 132 10.60 -3.94 -2.21
C TYR A 132 11.35 -4.36 -3.48
N PRO A 133 11.10 -5.56 -4.04
CA PRO A 133 11.67 -5.94 -5.32
C PRO A 133 11.07 -5.08 -6.43
N ARG A 134 11.84 -4.82 -7.48
CA ARG A 134 11.32 -4.32 -8.74
C ARG A 134 10.78 -5.47 -9.57
N PHE A 135 9.83 -5.23 -10.44
CA PHE A 135 9.53 -6.17 -11.51
C PHE A 135 10.74 -6.35 -12.43
N ASN A 136 10.89 -7.55 -12.97
CA ASN A 136 11.88 -7.80 -13.99
C ASN A 136 11.43 -7.21 -15.33
N ALA A 137 12.39 -6.87 -16.21
CA ALA A 137 12.04 -6.32 -17.52
C ALA A 137 11.07 -7.24 -18.29
N VAL A 138 11.23 -8.56 -18.18
CA VAL A 138 10.36 -9.53 -18.85
C VAL A 138 8.89 -9.45 -18.41
N ASP A 139 8.61 -8.99 -17.20
CA ASP A 139 7.23 -8.86 -16.70
C ASP A 139 6.41 -7.83 -17.51
N PHE A 140 7.10 -6.87 -18.16
CA PHE A 140 6.47 -5.84 -18.97
C PHE A 140 6.09 -6.29 -20.38
N TYR A 141 6.68 -7.39 -20.88
CA TYR A 141 6.39 -7.96 -22.19
C TYR A 141 6.18 -9.48 -22.12
N LEU A 142 5.45 -9.91 -21.09
CA LEU A 142 5.22 -11.31 -20.80
C LEU A 142 4.49 -12.05 -21.94
N ALA A 143 3.49 -11.40 -22.57
CA ALA A 143 2.77 -12.01 -23.69
C ALA A 143 3.71 -12.28 -24.87
N THR A 144 4.50 -11.28 -25.26
CA THR A 144 5.52 -11.40 -26.32
C THR A 144 6.54 -12.51 -26.00
N GLU A 145 7.02 -12.59 -24.77
CA GLU A 145 8.01 -13.60 -24.36
C GLU A 145 7.44 -15.02 -24.38
N LEU A 146 6.20 -15.21 -23.94
CA LEU A 146 5.51 -16.49 -24.01
C LEU A 146 5.30 -16.94 -25.46
N ASP A 147 4.90 -16.04 -26.34
CA ASP A 147 4.77 -16.30 -27.78
C ASP A 147 6.11 -16.70 -28.40
N ARG A 148 7.19 -15.99 -28.07
CA ARG A 148 8.56 -16.31 -28.53
C ARG A 148 9.00 -17.72 -28.10
N LYS A 149 8.59 -18.14 -26.90
CA LYS A 149 8.91 -19.49 -26.37
C LYS A 149 7.93 -20.57 -26.85
N GLY A 150 6.88 -20.21 -27.60
CA GLY A 150 5.84 -21.15 -28.03
C GLY A 150 4.98 -21.67 -26.88
N MET A 151 4.97 -20.96 -25.73
CA MET A 151 4.21 -21.36 -24.55
C MET A 151 2.78 -20.88 -24.64
N ARG A 152 1.85 -21.77 -24.36
CA ARG A 152 0.41 -21.49 -24.31
C ARG A 152 -0.17 -22.07 -23.03
N TYR A 153 -1.08 -21.33 -22.41
CA TYR A 153 -1.79 -21.75 -21.21
C TYR A 153 -3.29 -21.65 -21.48
N GLU A 154 -3.96 -22.79 -21.48
CA GLU A 154 -5.40 -22.84 -21.70
C GLU A 154 -6.15 -22.06 -20.61
N GLY A 155 -7.13 -21.25 -21.02
CA GLY A 155 -7.93 -20.43 -20.11
C GLY A 155 -7.21 -19.19 -19.52
N ALA A 156 -5.95 -18.97 -19.88
CA ALA A 156 -5.21 -17.77 -19.48
C ALA A 156 -5.10 -16.76 -20.64
N SER A 157 -5.12 -15.48 -20.29
CA SER A 157 -4.81 -14.40 -21.22
C SER A 157 -3.68 -13.52 -20.66
N PHE A 158 -2.75 -13.18 -21.53
CA PHE A 158 -1.60 -12.34 -21.20
C PHE A 158 -1.61 -11.12 -22.12
N ALA A 159 -1.20 -10.00 -21.59
CA ALA A 159 -0.97 -8.78 -22.36
C ALA A 159 0.37 -8.16 -21.92
N ASP A 160 1.05 -7.53 -22.84
CA ASP A 160 2.19 -6.70 -22.51
C ASP A 160 1.72 -5.40 -21.87
N TRP A 161 2.53 -4.84 -20.99
CA TRP A 161 2.27 -3.53 -20.42
C TRP A 161 2.46 -2.44 -21.48
N PRO A 162 1.72 -1.33 -21.41
CA PRO A 162 1.88 -0.20 -22.35
C PRO A 162 3.11 0.65 -22.06
N VAL A 163 3.97 0.23 -21.16
CA VAL A 163 5.21 0.89 -20.72
C VAL A 163 6.30 -0.17 -20.53
N SER A 164 7.56 0.22 -20.73
CA SER A 164 8.71 -0.66 -20.51
C SER A 164 9.28 -0.52 -19.09
N TYR A 165 10.19 -1.45 -18.72
CA TYR A 165 10.97 -1.34 -17.49
C TYR A 165 11.84 -0.07 -17.49
N GLU A 166 12.46 0.24 -18.60
CA GLU A 166 13.36 1.38 -18.77
C GLU A 166 12.64 2.72 -18.57
N GLU A 167 11.40 2.81 -19.01
CA GLU A 167 10.54 3.98 -18.78
C GLU A 167 10.14 4.11 -17.31
N LEU A 168 9.93 3.01 -16.59
CA LEU A 168 9.55 3.02 -15.16
C LEU A 168 10.76 3.06 -14.22
N GLU A 169 11.96 2.72 -14.67
CA GLU A 169 13.16 2.64 -13.83
C GLU A 169 13.39 3.91 -12.98
N PRO A 170 13.29 5.15 -13.51
CA PRO A 170 13.44 6.37 -12.71
C PRO A 170 12.41 6.50 -11.59
N TYR A 171 11.20 6.01 -11.81
CA TYR A 171 10.12 6.05 -10.81
C TYR A 171 10.29 4.98 -9.74
N TYR A 172 10.84 3.81 -10.08
CA TYR A 172 11.27 2.82 -9.09
C TYR A 172 12.34 3.41 -8.17
N GLU A 173 13.35 4.08 -8.73
CA GLU A 173 14.40 4.73 -7.96
C GLU A 173 13.83 5.79 -7.00
N GLU A 174 12.91 6.64 -7.49
CA GLU A 174 12.26 7.66 -6.67
C GLU A 174 11.41 7.02 -5.55
N ALA A 175 10.65 5.98 -5.84
CA ALA A 175 9.86 5.26 -4.85
C ALA A 175 10.74 4.62 -3.77
N GLU A 176 11.86 4.01 -4.16
CA GLU A 176 12.86 3.46 -3.24
C GLU A 176 13.48 4.55 -2.34
N ARG A 177 13.79 5.71 -2.93
CA ARG A 177 14.35 6.85 -2.21
C ARG A 177 13.35 7.44 -1.21
N ILE A 178 12.07 7.56 -1.58
CA ILE A 178 11.02 8.06 -0.69
C ILE A 178 10.81 7.10 0.47
N SER A 179 10.70 5.81 0.19
CA SER A 179 10.42 4.77 1.19
C SER A 179 11.63 4.43 2.06
N GLY A 180 12.84 4.66 1.59
CA GLY A 180 14.07 4.29 2.27
C GLY A 180 14.33 2.79 2.13
N VAL A 181 14.59 2.34 0.90
CA VAL A 181 14.89 0.93 0.63
C VAL A 181 16.36 0.64 0.89
N GLN A 182 16.62 -0.42 1.63
CA GLN A 182 17.93 -1.01 1.80
C GLN A 182 18.14 -2.16 0.81
N GLY A 183 19.38 -2.42 0.42
CA GLY A 183 19.72 -3.54 -0.45
C GLY A 183 21.15 -3.48 -0.96
N LEU A 184 21.54 -4.50 -1.69
CA LEU A 184 22.86 -4.60 -2.33
C LEU A 184 22.66 -4.71 -3.84
N ALA A 185 22.94 -3.62 -4.55
CA ALA A 185 22.84 -3.59 -6.00
C ALA A 185 23.84 -4.57 -6.64
N GLY A 186 23.40 -5.29 -7.66
CA GLY A 186 24.22 -6.27 -8.38
C GLY A 186 24.39 -7.61 -7.66
N SER A 187 23.77 -7.82 -6.49
CA SER A 187 23.82 -9.10 -5.78
C SER A 187 22.79 -10.12 -6.28
N ASP A 188 21.66 -9.65 -6.79
CA ASP A 188 20.63 -10.50 -7.41
C ASP A 188 21.00 -10.75 -8.88
N PRO A 189 21.31 -12.00 -9.29
CA PRO A 189 21.70 -12.31 -10.66
C PRO A 189 20.55 -12.18 -11.68
N PHE A 190 19.30 -12.06 -11.21
CA PHE A 190 18.12 -11.96 -12.06
C PHE A 190 17.53 -10.55 -12.11
N ALA A 191 18.05 -9.64 -11.27
CA ALA A 191 17.54 -8.27 -11.22
C ALA A 191 17.71 -7.53 -12.53
N SER A 192 16.71 -6.76 -12.90
CA SER A 192 16.79 -5.84 -14.01
C SER A 192 17.84 -4.73 -13.76
N PRO A 193 18.44 -4.16 -14.79
CA PRO A 193 19.45 -3.11 -14.67
C PRO A 193 18.95 -1.93 -13.81
N ARG A 194 19.87 -1.33 -13.07
CA ARG A 194 19.62 -0.16 -12.21
C ARG A 194 20.59 0.95 -12.57
N ARG A 195 20.11 2.19 -12.56
CA ARG A 195 21.00 3.37 -12.77
C ARG A 195 21.87 3.64 -11.54
N HIS A 196 21.28 3.49 -10.34
CA HIS A 196 21.97 3.74 -9.07
C HIS A 196 21.75 2.60 -8.08
N GLY A 197 22.58 2.56 -7.03
CA GLY A 197 22.41 1.65 -5.91
C GLY A 197 21.15 1.96 -5.07
N TYR A 198 20.91 1.14 -4.06
CA TYR A 198 19.86 1.41 -3.09
C TYR A 198 20.18 2.62 -2.20
N PRO A 199 19.17 3.32 -1.67
CA PRO A 199 19.38 4.46 -0.75
C PRO A 199 20.19 4.12 0.50
N MET A 200 20.12 2.86 0.92
CA MET A 200 20.87 2.35 2.09
C MET A 200 21.51 0.99 1.79
N PRO A 201 22.66 0.69 2.45
CA PRO A 201 23.20 -0.66 2.40
C PRO A 201 22.24 -1.64 3.09
N PRO A 202 22.37 -2.96 2.86
CA PRO A 202 21.58 -3.95 3.56
C PRO A 202 21.84 -3.87 5.07
N GLY A 203 20.84 -4.22 5.87
CA GLY A 203 20.96 -4.38 7.31
C GLY A 203 21.87 -5.57 7.68
N VAL A 204 22.08 -5.73 8.98
CA VAL A 204 22.86 -6.87 9.50
C VAL A 204 22.11 -8.17 9.22
N PRO A 205 22.73 -9.17 8.61
CA PRO A 205 22.08 -10.44 8.35
C PRO A 205 21.77 -11.18 9.67
N MET A 206 20.60 -11.80 9.73
CA MET A 206 20.29 -12.69 10.85
C MET A 206 21.15 -13.96 10.76
N TYR A 207 21.54 -14.51 11.89
CA TYR A 207 22.37 -15.74 11.93
C TYR A 207 21.76 -16.91 11.15
N VAL A 208 20.43 -17.11 11.23
CA VAL A 208 19.74 -18.13 10.45
C VAL A 208 19.89 -17.89 8.94
N ALA A 209 19.85 -16.65 8.49
CA ALA A 209 20.05 -16.32 7.07
C ALA A 209 21.49 -16.62 6.61
N GLU A 210 22.49 -16.41 7.47
CA GLU A 210 23.89 -16.79 7.17
C GLU A 210 24.06 -18.30 7.07
N VAL A 211 23.43 -19.08 7.96
CA VAL A 211 23.45 -20.56 7.90
C VAL A 211 22.81 -21.05 6.61
N LEU A 212 21.62 -20.54 6.28
CA LEU A 212 20.94 -20.89 5.04
C LEU A 212 21.74 -20.47 3.80
N SER A 213 22.36 -19.30 3.83
CA SER A 213 23.20 -18.82 2.71
C SER A 213 24.39 -19.72 2.45
N ARG A 214 25.07 -20.20 3.50
CA ARG A 214 26.17 -21.19 3.36
C ARG A 214 25.67 -22.49 2.74
N GLY A 215 24.53 -22.98 3.18
CA GLY A 215 23.92 -24.19 2.61
C GLY A 215 23.51 -24.02 1.14
N ALA A 216 22.96 -22.87 0.78
CA ALA A 216 22.58 -22.50 -0.59
C ALA A 216 23.83 -22.41 -1.48
N GLN A 217 24.87 -21.72 -1.04
CA GLN A 217 26.14 -21.61 -1.77
C GLN A 217 26.81 -22.97 -2.02
N ALA A 218 26.78 -23.87 -1.02
CA ALA A 218 27.27 -25.24 -1.19
C ALA A 218 26.51 -26.04 -2.24
N ARG A 219 25.30 -25.60 -2.62
CA ARG A 219 24.46 -26.18 -3.69
C ARG A 219 24.53 -25.41 -5.01
N GLY A 220 25.41 -24.40 -5.12
CA GLY A 220 25.59 -23.58 -6.32
C GLY A 220 24.55 -22.46 -6.51
N TYR A 221 23.76 -22.15 -5.47
CA TYR A 221 22.87 -21.00 -5.50
C TYR A 221 23.59 -19.72 -5.09
N THR A 222 23.07 -18.57 -5.53
CA THR A 222 23.58 -17.25 -5.19
C THR A 222 22.59 -16.55 -4.26
N PRO A 223 22.71 -16.71 -2.93
CA PRO A 223 21.87 -15.98 -1.98
C PRO A 223 22.26 -14.51 -1.95
N PHE A 224 21.27 -13.64 -1.82
CA PHE A 224 21.48 -12.19 -1.74
C PHE A 224 20.51 -11.56 -0.72
N PRO A 225 20.86 -10.38 -0.16
CA PRO A 225 19.98 -9.66 0.74
C PRO A 225 18.77 -9.13 -0.03
N TYR A 226 17.58 -9.52 0.42
CA TYR A 226 16.35 -9.07 -0.18
C TYR A 226 16.13 -7.56 0.03
N PRO A 227 15.79 -6.77 -1.00
CA PRO A 227 15.55 -5.35 -0.84
C PRO A 227 14.29 -5.10 -0.01
N GLY A 228 14.40 -4.22 0.98
CA GLY A 228 13.30 -3.92 1.88
C GLY A 228 13.29 -2.48 2.35
N ALA A 229 12.11 -1.92 2.56
CA ALA A 229 11.95 -0.57 3.08
C ALA A 229 11.93 -0.56 4.62
N GLN A 230 12.96 -1.15 5.24
CA GLN A 230 13.30 -0.99 6.65
C GLN A 230 14.64 -0.26 6.72
N ASN A 231 14.72 0.81 7.51
CA ASN A 231 15.95 1.58 7.59
C ASN A 231 17.11 0.74 8.19
N SER A 232 18.20 0.54 7.47
CA SER A 232 19.42 -0.06 8.00
C SER A 232 20.31 0.94 8.74
N ARG A 233 20.06 2.23 8.54
CA ARG A 233 20.67 3.36 9.24
C ARG A 233 19.66 4.50 9.36
N PHE A 234 20.00 5.55 10.09
CA PHE A 234 19.14 6.75 10.13
C PHE A 234 18.92 7.30 8.72
N TYR A 235 17.67 7.47 8.33
CA TYR A 235 17.30 7.92 7.00
C TYR A 235 15.99 8.71 7.01
N ARG A 236 15.99 9.91 6.44
CA ARG A 236 14.82 10.81 6.31
C ARG A 236 14.05 10.97 7.63
N GLY A 237 14.75 11.29 8.72
CA GLY A 237 14.17 11.51 10.04
C GLY A 237 13.71 10.25 10.78
N ARG A 238 13.92 9.07 10.23
CA ARG A 238 13.50 7.78 10.80
C ARG A 238 14.71 6.98 11.30
N PRO A 239 14.59 6.35 12.48
CA PRO A 239 15.70 5.58 13.06
C PRO A 239 15.97 4.29 12.26
N PRO A 240 17.12 3.64 12.49
CA PRO A 240 17.37 2.30 12.00
C PRO A 240 16.39 1.28 12.61
N CYS A 241 16.25 0.13 11.95
CA CYS A 241 15.53 -1.01 12.46
C CYS A 241 16.21 -1.53 13.75
N ASN A 242 15.40 -1.94 14.72
CA ASN A 242 15.85 -2.54 15.98
C ASN A 242 15.67 -4.07 15.96
N ASP A 243 15.47 -4.66 14.81
CA ASP A 243 15.36 -6.11 14.55
C ASP A 243 14.38 -6.84 15.49
N CYS A 244 13.25 -6.21 15.78
CA CYS A 244 12.25 -6.76 16.72
C CYS A 244 11.53 -8.02 16.22
N GLY A 245 11.75 -8.45 14.97
CA GLY A 245 11.15 -9.66 14.39
C GLY A 245 9.68 -9.57 14.00
N PHE A 246 9.01 -8.44 14.24
CA PHE A 246 7.57 -8.28 14.03
C PHE A 246 7.28 -7.34 12.84
N CYS A 247 7.62 -7.74 11.62
CA CYS A 247 7.32 -6.94 10.42
C CYS A 247 6.05 -7.38 9.72
N SER A 248 5.94 -8.66 9.37
CA SER A 248 4.81 -9.19 8.63
C SER A 248 3.56 -9.29 9.50
N GLY A 249 2.50 -8.60 9.13
CA GLY A 249 1.25 -8.54 9.87
C GLY A 249 1.24 -7.56 11.06
N TYR A 250 2.28 -6.71 11.22
CA TYR A 250 2.37 -5.80 12.37
C TYR A 250 2.78 -4.39 11.95
N GLY A 251 2.29 -3.37 12.66
CA GLY A 251 2.79 -2.00 12.56
C GLY A 251 4.19 -1.86 13.16
N CYS A 252 4.96 -0.90 12.67
CA CYS A 252 6.32 -0.65 13.15
C CYS A 252 6.30 0.37 14.31
N PRO A 253 6.76 0.00 15.53
CA PRO A 253 6.65 0.87 16.70
C PRO A 253 7.64 2.03 16.71
N ASN A 254 8.70 1.98 15.90
CA ASN A 254 9.73 3.02 15.83
C ASN A 254 9.83 3.73 14.48
N ASN A 255 8.88 3.51 13.56
CA ASN A 255 8.87 4.10 12.21
C ASN A 255 10.08 3.76 11.31
N SER A 256 10.91 2.78 11.64
CA SER A 256 12.00 2.38 10.73
C SER A 256 11.46 1.77 9.43
N LYS A 257 10.28 1.14 9.49
CA LYS A 257 9.57 0.66 8.32
C LYS A 257 9.04 1.83 7.50
N GLY A 258 9.42 1.89 6.23
CA GLY A 258 9.06 2.97 5.29
C GLY A 258 7.63 2.89 4.77
N SER A 259 6.65 2.72 5.67
CA SER A 259 5.23 2.72 5.27
C SER A 259 4.82 4.06 4.65
N PRO A 260 3.82 4.07 3.76
CA PRO A 260 3.35 5.29 3.11
C PRO A 260 2.96 6.39 4.09
N ALA A 261 2.41 6.04 5.26
CA ALA A 261 2.03 7.01 6.29
C ALA A 261 3.21 7.88 6.73
N VAL A 262 4.35 7.27 7.05
CA VAL A 262 5.53 7.98 7.60
C VAL A 262 6.53 8.42 6.53
N THR A 263 6.19 8.26 5.27
CA THR A 263 7.01 8.66 4.11
C THR A 263 6.25 9.60 3.19
N ALA A 264 5.71 9.11 2.09
CA ALA A 264 5.08 9.94 1.07
C ALA A 264 3.88 10.76 1.59
N LEU A 265 3.02 10.17 2.42
CA LEU A 265 1.86 10.87 2.94
C LEU A 265 2.26 11.99 3.90
N ARG A 266 3.25 11.72 4.77
CA ARG A 266 3.80 12.75 5.66
C ARG A 266 4.40 13.91 4.87
N ASP A 267 5.18 13.62 3.81
CA ASP A 267 5.71 14.67 2.92
C ASP A 267 4.58 15.53 2.33
N ALA A 268 3.48 14.90 1.91
CA ALA A 268 2.31 15.62 1.38
C ALA A 268 1.65 16.50 2.44
N LEU A 269 1.43 15.98 3.65
CA LEU A 269 0.82 16.73 4.76
C LEU A 269 1.66 17.96 5.14
N LEU A 270 2.98 17.77 5.26
CA LEU A 270 3.91 18.85 5.63
C LEU A 270 4.07 19.92 4.54
N SER A 271 3.61 19.67 3.31
CA SER A 271 3.55 20.72 2.27
C SER A 271 2.53 21.83 2.56
N GLY A 272 1.61 21.60 3.51
CA GLY A 272 0.49 22.50 3.81
C GLY A 272 -0.62 22.52 2.75
N ARG A 273 -0.50 21.68 1.70
CA ARG A 273 -1.43 21.57 0.57
C ARG A 273 -2.16 20.23 0.51
N CYS A 274 -2.03 19.41 1.52
CA CYS A 274 -2.72 18.13 1.63
C CYS A 274 -3.56 18.09 2.89
N GLN A 275 -4.76 17.55 2.75
CA GLN A 275 -5.65 17.17 3.83
C GLN A 275 -5.97 15.69 3.72
N VAL A 276 -5.94 14.95 4.81
CA VAL A 276 -6.44 13.57 4.88
C VAL A 276 -7.65 13.56 5.80
N ARG A 277 -8.77 13.05 5.31
CA ARG A 277 -9.93 12.72 6.15
C ARG A 277 -9.93 11.21 6.34
N TYR A 278 -9.76 10.75 7.57
CA TYR A 278 -9.74 9.33 7.91
C TYR A 278 -11.04 8.92 8.62
N ASN A 279 -11.32 7.62 8.68
CA ASN A 279 -12.63 7.04 9.00
C ASN A 279 -13.73 7.56 8.06
N CYS A 280 -13.40 7.70 6.78
CA CYS A 280 -14.32 8.17 5.73
C CYS A 280 -14.48 7.08 4.67
N HIS A 281 -15.64 6.43 4.63
CA HIS A 281 -15.90 5.38 3.65
C HIS A 281 -16.49 5.95 2.37
N VAL A 282 -15.74 5.94 1.28
CA VAL A 282 -16.23 6.32 -0.05
C VAL A 282 -17.18 5.26 -0.56
N THR A 283 -18.43 5.68 -0.80
CA THR A 283 -19.52 4.78 -1.23
C THR A 283 -19.80 4.87 -2.71
N ARG A 284 -19.55 6.02 -3.33
CA ARG A 284 -19.91 6.24 -4.73
C ARG A 284 -19.05 7.29 -5.41
N LEU A 285 -18.74 7.06 -6.69
CA LEU A 285 -18.24 8.05 -7.63
C LEU A 285 -19.44 8.67 -8.36
N LEU A 286 -19.59 10.00 -8.27
CA LEU A 286 -20.62 10.75 -8.98
C LEU A 286 -20.14 11.07 -10.40
N HIS A 287 -21.02 10.98 -11.39
CA HIS A 287 -20.64 11.17 -12.79
C HIS A 287 -21.77 11.80 -13.64
N ASP A 288 -21.42 12.33 -14.78
CA ASP A 288 -22.30 13.03 -15.71
C ASP A 288 -22.95 12.12 -16.78
N GLY A 289 -23.17 10.86 -16.47
CA GLY A 289 -23.63 9.84 -17.42
C GLY A 289 -22.52 8.88 -17.87
N GLY A 290 -21.37 8.88 -17.19
CA GLY A 290 -20.30 7.88 -17.34
C GLY A 290 -19.05 8.33 -18.09
N ARG A 291 -18.98 9.58 -18.54
CA ARG A 291 -17.78 10.10 -19.21
C ARG A 291 -16.83 10.86 -18.28
N ARG A 292 -17.36 11.54 -17.28
CA ARG A 292 -16.58 12.35 -16.36
C ARG A 292 -17.07 12.14 -14.94
N ILE A 293 -16.13 11.96 -14.01
CA ILE A 293 -16.41 12.00 -12.57
C ILE A 293 -16.60 13.46 -12.16
N THR A 294 -17.68 13.72 -11.43
CA THR A 294 -18.08 15.07 -11.00
C THR A 294 -18.00 15.27 -9.50
N GLY A 295 -17.84 14.17 -8.73
CA GLY A 295 -17.76 14.21 -7.28
C GLY A 295 -17.53 12.82 -6.69
N VAL A 296 -17.38 12.81 -5.37
CA VAL A 296 -17.24 11.61 -4.55
C VAL A 296 -18.20 11.71 -3.37
N GLU A 297 -19.01 10.68 -3.17
CA GLU A 297 -19.83 10.51 -1.98
C GLU A 297 -19.08 9.63 -0.96
N TYR A 298 -19.04 10.06 0.29
CA TYR A 298 -18.53 9.25 1.39
C TYR A 298 -19.43 9.34 2.63
N VAL A 299 -19.29 8.35 3.50
CA VAL A 299 -19.96 8.26 4.79
C VAL A 299 -18.91 8.40 5.87
N ASP A 300 -19.16 9.23 6.88
CA ASP A 300 -18.32 9.37 8.06
C ASP A 300 -18.68 8.33 9.14
N ASP A 301 -18.02 8.37 10.28
CA ASP A 301 -18.23 7.46 11.41
C ASP A 301 -19.59 7.64 12.10
N THR A 302 -20.28 8.75 11.90
CA THR A 302 -21.65 8.99 12.39
C THR A 302 -22.71 8.41 11.47
N GLY A 303 -22.32 7.95 10.28
CA GLY A 303 -23.22 7.53 9.21
C GLY A 303 -23.74 8.69 8.35
N ALA A 304 -23.27 9.92 8.57
CA ALA A 304 -23.64 11.06 7.75
C ALA A 304 -23.00 10.98 6.36
N ARG A 305 -23.79 11.33 5.34
CA ARG A 305 -23.30 11.37 3.94
C ARG A 305 -22.78 12.74 3.59
N HIS A 306 -21.67 12.73 2.91
CA HIS A 306 -20.99 13.93 2.43
C HIS A 306 -20.67 13.79 0.95
N GLU A 307 -20.69 14.92 0.25
CA GLU A 307 -20.24 15.04 -1.13
C GLU A 307 -19.07 16.02 -1.20
N VAL A 308 -18.03 15.65 -1.94
CA VAL A 308 -16.88 16.52 -2.22
C VAL A 308 -16.54 16.49 -3.70
N ARG A 309 -16.02 17.63 -4.20
CA ARG A 309 -15.73 17.83 -5.62
C ARG A 309 -14.31 18.35 -5.81
N ALA A 310 -13.74 18.00 -6.97
CA ALA A 310 -12.44 18.48 -7.45
C ALA A 310 -12.39 18.42 -8.97
N ASP A 311 -11.26 18.88 -9.54
CA ASP A 311 -11.04 18.79 -10.99
C ASP A 311 -10.55 17.40 -11.40
N VAL A 312 -9.80 16.72 -10.51
CA VAL A 312 -9.18 15.41 -10.76
C VAL A 312 -9.53 14.44 -9.64
N TYR A 313 -9.80 13.19 -10.01
CA TYR A 313 -10.09 12.09 -9.07
C TYR A 313 -9.13 10.94 -9.33
N LEU A 314 -8.46 10.46 -8.28
CA LEU A 314 -7.56 9.32 -8.34
C LEU A 314 -8.12 8.20 -7.46
N LEU A 315 -8.36 7.05 -8.08
CA LEU A 315 -8.83 5.86 -7.39
C LEU A 315 -7.64 4.99 -6.98
N ALA A 316 -7.36 4.94 -5.70
CA ALA A 316 -6.21 4.26 -5.10
C ALA A 316 -6.62 3.38 -3.89
N ALA A 317 -7.83 2.81 -3.95
CA ALA A 317 -8.46 2.06 -2.87
C ALA A 317 -8.12 0.56 -2.87
N SER A 318 -6.95 0.16 -3.35
CA SER A 318 -6.53 -1.22 -3.63
C SER A 318 -7.21 -1.84 -4.87
N ALA A 319 -6.72 -2.99 -5.32
CA ALA A 319 -7.25 -3.66 -6.51
C ALA A 319 -8.73 -4.07 -6.34
N ILE A 320 -9.09 -4.63 -5.18
CA ILE A 320 -10.45 -5.12 -4.92
C ILE A 320 -11.43 -3.98 -4.73
N GLU A 321 -11.14 -3.02 -3.85
CA GLU A 321 -12.05 -1.92 -3.53
C GLU A 321 -12.18 -0.93 -4.68
N SER A 322 -11.14 -0.71 -5.47
CA SER A 322 -11.21 0.12 -6.66
C SER A 322 -12.19 -0.46 -7.69
N ALA A 323 -12.11 -1.77 -7.94
CA ALA A 323 -13.05 -2.45 -8.82
C ALA A 323 -14.48 -2.42 -8.27
N ARG A 324 -14.65 -2.72 -6.96
CA ARG A 324 -15.96 -2.66 -6.29
C ARG A 324 -16.60 -1.28 -6.42
N LEU A 325 -15.84 -0.23 -6.16
CA LEU A 325 -16.35 1.15 -6.23
C LEU A 325 -16.76 1.54 -7.64
N CYS A 326 -15.99 1.15 -8.67
CA CYS A 326 -16.36 1.34 -10.07
C CYS A 326 -17.67 0.62 -10.40
N LEU A 327 -17.80 -0.65 -10.01
CA LEU A 327 -19.00 -1.45 -10.27
C LEU A 327 -20.25 -0.91 -9.52
N ALA A 328 -20.07 -0.43 -8.29
CA ALA A 328 -21.16 0.11 -7.48
C ALA A 328 -21.61 1.52 -7.89
N SER A 329 -20.81 2.25 -8.68
CA SER A 329 -21.08 3.66 -8.98
C SER A 329 -21.98 3.90 -10.17
N ALA A 330 -22.14 2.93 -11.07
CA ALA A 330 -23.05 3.02 -12.22
C ALA A 330 -23.62 1.65 -12.60
N ALA A 331 -24.77 1.65 -13.24
CA ALA A 331 -25.31 0.44 -13.86
C ALA A 331 -24.32 -0.08 -14.92
N GLY A 332 -23.90 -1.33 -14.80
CA GLY A 332 -22.86 -1.93 -15.65
C GLY A 332 -21.42 -1.59 -15.27
N GLY A 333 -21.21 -0.70 -14.29
CA GLY A 333 -19.91 -0.29 -13.78
C GLY A 333 -19.25 0.86 -14.54
N LEU A 334 -18.62 1.79 -13.82
CA LEU A 334 -17.81 2.86 -14.40
C LEU A 334 -16.53 2.29 -15.02
N GLY A 335 -16.16 2.75 -16.22
CA GLY A 335 -14.97 2.30 -16.93
C GLY A 335 -15.02 0.84 -17.41
N ASN A 336 -16.18 0.18 -17.32
CA ASN A 336 -16.36 -1.24 -17.59
C ASN A 336 -16.83 -1.55 -19.02
N GLY A 337 -16.49 -0.72 -20.01
CA GLY A 337 -16.86 -0.96 -21.41
C GLY A 337 -16.33 -2.28 -21.99
N SER A 338 -15.23 -2.82 -21.44
CA SER A 338 -14.68 -4.13 -21.79
C SER A 338 -15.31 -5.30 -21.05
N GLY A 339 -16.09 -5.06 -19.98
CA GLY A 339 -16.60 -6.09 -19.07
C GLY A 339 -15.53 -6.70 -18.15
N LEU A 340 -14.34 -6.10 -18.05
CA LEU A 340 -13.19 -6.67 -17.32
C LEU A 340 -13.02 -6.13 -15.89
N VAL A 341 -13.74 -5.07 -15.52
CA VAL A 341 -13.65 -4.53 -14.16
C VAL A 341 -14.13 -5.57 -13.13
N GLY A 342 -13.30 -5.87 -12.15
CA GLY A 342 -13.57 -6.89 -11.13
C GLY A 342 -13.30 -8.33 -11.56
N ARG A 343 -12.71 -8.54 -12.74
CA ARG A 343 -12.29 -9.86 -13.25
C ARG A 343 -10.77 -10.01 -13.19
N PHE A 344 -10.31 -11.24 -13.26
CA PHE A 344 -8.87 -11.59 -13.31
C PHE A 344 -8.06 -11.08 -12.13
N LEU A 345 -8.61 -11.17 -10.93
CA LEU A 345 -7.83 -10.90 -9.72
C LEU A 345 -6.65 -11.86 -9.66
N MET A 346 -5.44 -11.32 -9.56
CA MET A 346 -4.20 -12.08 -9.54
C MET A 346 -3.41 -11.75 -8.27
N PHE A 347 -2.96 -12.79 -7.59
CA PHE A 347 -2.07 -12.70 -6.44
C PHE A 347 -0.64 -13.10 -6.81
N HIS A 348 0.34 -12.65 -6.03
CA HIS A 348 1.68 -13.20 -6.11
C HIS A 348 1.69 -14.68 -5.76
N THR A 349 2.41 -15.47 -6.53
CA THR A 349 2.70 -16.86 -6.16
C THR A 349 3.72 -16.86 -5.02
N GLN A 350 3.41 -17.54 -3.94
CA GLN A 350 4.32 -17.74 -2.81
C GLN A 350 4.68 -19.20 -2.68
N ASN A 351 5.98 -19.47 -2.61
CA ASN A 351 6.50 -20.78 -2.23
C ASN A 351 7.05 -20.68 -0.81
N LEU A 352 6.52 -21.49 0.09
CA LEU A 352 7.00 -21.62 1.46
C LEU A 352 7.70 -22.97 1.61
N ALA A 353 8.97 -22.94 1.96
CA ALA A 353 9.71 -24.10 2.40
C ALA A 353 9.96 -24.02 3.90
N VAL A 354 9.59 -25.08 4.63
CA VAL A 354 9.80 -25.20 6.08
C VAL A 354 10.72 -26.38 6.32
N GLY A 355 11.78 -26.18 7.10
CA GLY A 355 12.75 -27.20 7.43
C GLY A 355 13.20 -27.14 8.90
#